data_d7cb4ccc0c4bd579bf6ea05dffed23a2
#
_entry.id   d7cb4ccc0c4bd579bf6ea05dffed23a2
#
_cell.length_a   1.000
_cell.length_b   1.000
_cell.length_c   1.000
_cell.angle_alpha   90.00
_cell.angle_beta   90.00
_cell.angle_gamma   90.00
#
_symmetry.space_group_name_H-M   'P 1'
#
loop_
_entity.id
_entity.type
_entity.pdbx_description
1 polymer ?
#
loop_
_entity_poly.entity_id
_entity_poly.type
_entity_poly.pdbx_seq_one_letter_code
_entity_poly.pdbx_strand_id
1 'polypeptide(L)'
;MFRCLEFVAVVCLFLAAKTTTEQILPPQNLSLRWINVFIPELTWEPPPHSMANCHYEGKIEKNNELKSTFGPIKDKFMSFNNDPLFTEGRHLSCSLETVCHAKRSEPAFLNITYPGLVKSLDFYMTSAKRGHCSWSPAMTTPDLRFFYQLKDQFVDGPPTVTLQECSSYSYTGGVKSGCDLDTTARMSIMILFNATVNNEVVWNTFHLDELKVKPVAPDWTVKENKDNFNISWTPPDVLDLSSWTFKINYTVCGKEERPLSASGHSYRLERSPSCRYCMKIQAISDRGNSPETDEKCFDPDRASFSAYIVIVALLVTLAGISIACLLRNKKRIFPKIPVPSNFFKDVMENNNESFFRKLYVPPEEQENCTVTVVKDAQTIKPDC
;
A
#
# COMPACT_ATOMS: atom_id res chain seq x y z
N MET A 1 -30.35 -85.41 20.75
CA MET A 1 -30.32 -84.16 19.96
C MET A 1 -30.71 -82.93 20.78
N PHE A 2 -31.56 -82.99 21.77
CA PHE A 2 -31.99 -81.81 22.55
C PHE A 2 -30.93 -81.20 23.46
N ARG A 3 -30.02 -81.97 24.04
CA ARG A 3 -28.96 -81.40 24.92
C ARG A 3 -27.87 -80.58 24.20
N CYS A 4 -27.67 -80.79 22.92
CA CYS A 4 -26.68 -80.01 22.19
C CYS A 4 -27.22 -78.58 21.81
N LEU A 5 -28.54 -78.45 21.60
CA LEU A 5 -29.17 -77.14 21.30
C LEU A 5 -29.19 -76.25 22.53
N GLU A 6 -29.42 -76.78 23.72
CA GLU A 6 -29.37 -76.01 24.97
C GLU A 6 -27.96 -75.48 25.25
N PHE A 7 -26.92 -76.33 25.02
CA PHE A 7 -25.53 -75.87 25.18
C PHE A 7 -25.11 -74.79 24.21
N VAL A 8 -25.58 -74.86 22.93
CA VAL A 8 -25.32 -73.83 21.93
C VAL A 8 -26.07 -72.54 22.26
N ALA A 9 -27.31 -72.64 22.75
CA ALA A 9 -28.09 -71.46 23.16
C ALA A 9 -27.47 -70.77 24.39
N VAL A 10 -26.99 -71.49 25.36
CA VAL A 10 -26.31 -70.96 26.56
C VAL A 10 -24.95 -70.33 26.18
N VAL A 11 -24.17 -70.97 25.29
CA VAL A 11 -22.90 -70.41 24.80
C VAL A 11 -23.13 -69.18 23.97
N CYS A 12 -24.19 -69.08 23.10
CA CYS A 12 -24.57 -67.90 22.38
C CYS A 12 -25.02 -66.76 23.32
N LEU A 13 -25.76 -67.08 24.40
CA LEU A 13 -26.15 -66.12 25.41
C LEU A 13 -24.92 -65.59 26.20
N PHE A 14 -23.97 -66.43 26.50
CA PHE A 14 -22.71 -66.02 27.15
C PHE A 14 -21.78 -65.22 26.22
N LEU A 15 -21.81 -65.48 24.90
CA LEU A 15 -21.08 -64.69 23.91
C LEU A 15 -21.77 -63.37 23.61
N ALA A 16 -23.10 -63.31 23.65
CA ALA A 16 -23.86 -62.05 23.51
C ALA A 16 -23.75 -61.15 24.76
N ALA A 17 -23.49 -61.74 25.95
CA ALA A 17 -23.34 -60.94 27.20
C ALA A 17 -21.97 -60.33 27.38
N LYS A 18 -21.00 -60.56 26.48
CA LYS A 18 -19.60 -60.07 26.64
C LYS A 18 -19.19 -58.92 25.72
N THR A 19 -20.09 -58.30 25.00
CA THR A 19 -19.78 -57.09 24.24
C THR A 19 -20.59 -55.88 24.70
N THR A 20 -20.65 -55.64 26.00
CA THR A 20 -20.80 -54.28 26.44
C THR A 20 -19.46 -53.59 26.23
N THR A 21 -19.24 -53.11 25.01
CA THR A 21 -18.22 -52.07 24.81
C THR A 21 -18.55 -50.98 25.83
N GLU A 22 -17.71 -50.81 26.86
CA GLU A 22 -17.84 -49.65 27.77
C GLU A 22 -17.83 -48.42 26.89
N GLN A 23 -19.01 -47.89 26.67
CA GLN A 23 -19.18 -46.67 25.91
C GLN A 23 -18.65 -45.52 26.77
N ILE A 24 -17.65 -44.82 26.27
CA ILE A 24 -17.14 -43.63 26.92
C ILE A 24 -18.18 -42.55 26.73
N LEU A 25 -18.68 -41.97 27.82
CA LEU A 25 -19.69 -40.92 27.80
C LEU A 25 -19.02 -39.53 27.78
N PRO A 26 -19.64 -38.56 27.12
CA PRO A 26 -19.14 -37.20 27.13
C PRO A 26 -19.27 -36.51 28.48
N PRO A 27 -18.49 -35.48 28.75
CA PRO A 27 -18.70 -34.60 29.90
C PRO A 27 -20.08 -33.95 29.85
N GLN A 28 -20.61 -33.59 31.03
CA GLN A 28 -21.96 -33.02 31.16
C GLN A 28 -21.91 -31.58 31.66
N ASN A 29 -23.00 -30.87 31.52
CA ASN A 29 -23.22 -29.53 32.08
C ASN A 29 -22.09 -28.51 31.74
N LEU A 30 -21.66 -28.51 30.47
CA LEU A 30 -20.68 -27.52 30.00
C LEU A 30 -21.22 -26.11 30.21
N SER A 31 -20.43 -25.25 30.88
CA SER A 31 -20.75 -23.85 31.07
C SER A 31 -19.52 -22.98 30.96
N LEU A 32 -19.69 -21.75 30.48
CA LEU A 32 -18.64 -20.73 30.36
C LEU A 32 -18.93 -19.60 31.35
N ARG A 33 -18.03 -19.41 32.31
CA ARG A 33 -18.12 -18.32 33.28
C ARG A 33 -16.95 -17.36 33.04
N TRP A 34 -17.20 -16.05 33.11
CA TRP A 34 -16.19 -15.03 32.96
C TRP A 34 -15.60 -14.67 34.33
N ILE A 35 -14.30 -14.96 34.54
CA ILE A 35 -13.54 -14.55 35.74
C ILE A 35 -13.35 -13.04 35.73
N ASN A 36 -13.01 -12.50 34.54
CA ASN A 36 -13.06 -11.08 34.21
C ASN A 36 -13.51 -10.92 32.77
N VAL A 37 -13.59 -9.69 32.26
CA VAL A 37 -14.16 -9.39 30.94
C VAL A 37 -13.38 -9.99 29.74
N PHE A 38 -12.15 -10.47 29.96
CA PHE A 38 -11.30 -11.05 28.92
C PHE A 38 -10.94 -12.50 29.16
N ILE A 39 -11.12 -13.01 30.37
CA ILE A 39 -10.69 -14.34 30.80
C ILE A 39 -11.91 -15.17 31.20
N PRO A 40 -12.39 -16.04 30.31
CA PRO A 40 -13.41 -17.00 30.69
C PRO A 40 -12.79 -18.25 31.32
N GLU A 41 -13.66 -19.01 31.99
CA GLU A 41 -13.39 -20.32 32.51
C GLU A 41 -14.48 -21.28 32.02
N LEU A 42 -14.09 -22.31 31.27
CA LEU A 42 -14.96 -23.40 30.88
C LEU A 42 -15.02 -24.44 31.98
N THR A 43 -16.22 -24.76 32.44
CA THR A 43 -16.45 -25.77 33.51
C THR A 43 -17.38 -26.85 33.01
N TRP A 44 -17.23 -28.07 33.57
CA TRP A 44 -18.06 -29.22 33.21
C TRP A 44 -18.14 -30.21 34.37
N GLU A 45 -19.11 -31.10 34.30
CA GLU A 45 -19.22 -32.24 35.19
C GLU A 45 -18.67 -33.51 34.51
N PRO A 46 -17.98 -34.38 35.26
CA PRO A 46 -17.48 -35.63 34.73
C PRO A 46 -18.64 -36.53 34.29
N PRO A 47 -18.43 -37.39 33.28
CA PRO A 47 -19.40 -38.41 32.94
C PRO A 47 -19.61 -39.40 34.09
N PRO A 48 -20.74 -40.12 34.14
CA PRO A 48 -21.11 -41.00 35.23
C PRO A 48 -20.28 -42.33 35.29
N HIS A 49 -19.36 -42.53 34.38
CA HIS A 49 -18.45 -43.70 34.41
C HIS A 49 -17.14 -43.35 35.14
N SER A 50 -16.32 -44.38 35.42
CA SER A 50 -14.99 -44.19 36.05
C SER A 50 -14.07 -43.36 35.17
N MET A 51 -13.43 -42.33 35.73
CA MET A 51 -12.44 -41.47 35.07
C MET A 51 -10.99 -41.96 35.26
N ALA A 52 -10.77 -43.22 35.76
CA ALA A 52 -9.45 -43.79 35.87
C ALA A 52 -8.77 -43.85 34.50
N ASN A 53 -7.59 -43.21 34.38
CA ASN A 53 -6.83 -43.07 33.11
C ASN A 53 -7.54 -42.38 31.97
N CYS A 54 -8.50 -41.49 32.29
CA CYS A 54 -9.14 -40.63 31.34
C CYS A 54 -8.69 -39.15 31.53
N HIS A 55 -8.88 -38.37 30.49
CA HIS A 55 -8.66 -36.96 30.46
C HIS A 55 -9.65 -36.30 29.50
N TYR A 56 -9.70 -34.97 29.48
CA TYR A 56 -10.53 -34.21 28.56
C TYR A 56 -9.68 -33.56 27.49
N GLU A 57 -10.18 -33.57 26.27
CA GLU A 57 -9.66 -32.78 25.13
C GLU A 57 -10.79 -32.03 24.50
N GLY A 58 -10.50 -30.81 24.04
CA GLY A 58 -11.53 -29.98 23.45
C GLY A 58 -10.99 -29.00 22.42
N LYS A 59 -11.92 -28.30 21.81
CA LYS A 59 -11.65 -27.25 20.82
C LYS A 59 -12.64 -26.09 20.95
N ILE A 60 -12.16 -24.95 20.55
CA ILE A 60 -12.94 -23.73 20.45
C ILE A 60 -13.02 -23.33 18.99
N GLU A 61 -14.23 -23.12 18.52
CA GLU A 61 -14.53 -22.61 17.18
C GLU A 61 -15.26 -21.28 17.31
N LYS A 62 -14.92 -20.35 16.41
CA LYS A 62 -15.57 -19.05 16.30
C LYS A 62 -16.07 -18.89 14.86
N ASN A 63 -17.37 -18.69 14.70
CA ASN A 63 -18.02 -18.70 13.37
C ASN A 63 -17.66 -19.93 12.52
N ASN A 64 -17.60 -21.11 13.11
CA ASN A 64 -17.20 -22.37 12.50
C ASN A 64 -15.74 -22.47 12.05
N GLU A 65 -14.90 -21.52 12.46
CA GLU A 65 -13.45 -21.61 12.28
C GLU A 65 -12.77 -22.08 13.55
N LEU A 66 -11.92 -23.11 13.46
CA LEU A 66 -11.12 -23.59 14.58
C LEU A 66 -10.15 -22.48 15.03
N LYS A 67 -10.24 -22.08 16.31
CA LYS A 67 -9.34 -21.09 16.89
C LYS A 67 -8.28 -21.75 17.77
N SER A 68 -8.66 -22.71 18.59
CA SER A 68 -7.75 -23.31 19.55
C SER A 68 -8.19 -24.73 19.86
N THR A 69 -7.22 -25.59 20.16
CA THR A 69 -7.41 -26.93 20.72
C THR A 69 -6.73 -26.99 22.09
N PHE A 70 -7.29 -27.70 23.01
CA PHE A 70 -6.75 -27.83 24.36
C PHE A 70 -6.86 -29.24 24.91
N GLY A 71 -5.97 -29.58 25.83
CA GLY A 71 -5.87 -30.88 26.47
C GLY A 71 -4.47 -31.51 26.34
N PRO A 72 -4.19 -32.58 27.04
CA PRO A 72 -5.06 -33.32 27.98
C PRO A 72 -5.28 -32.61 29.31
N ILE A 73 -6.52 -32.49 29.75
CA ILE A 73 -6.90 -31.89 31.03
C ILE A 73 -7.52 -32.95 31.94
N LYS A 74 -7.12 -33.01 33.23
CA LYS A 74 -7.69 -33.89 34.22
C LYS A 74 -8.66 -33.19 35.17
N ASP A 75 -8.55 -31.88 35.25
CA ASP A 75 -9.42 -31.04 36.07
C ASP A 75 -10.84 -30.91 35.46
N LYS A 76 -11.77 -30.42 36.23
CA LYS A 76 -13.17 -30.17 35.80
C LYS A 76 -13.40 -28.75 35.28
N PHE A 77 -12.31 -28.07 35.01
CA PHE A 77 -12.35 -26.70 34.47
C PHE A 77 -11.10 -26.41 33.67
N MET A 78 -11.22 -25.45 32.78
CA MET A 78 -10.12 -24.83 32.04
C MET A 78 -10.25 -23.30 32.08
N SER A 79 -9.21 -22.65 32.55
CA SER A 79 -9.11 -21.21 32.53
C SER A 79 -8.23 -20.75 31.35
N PHE A 80 -8.67 -19.71 30.64
CA PHE A 80 -7.99 -19.12 29.49
C PHE A 80 -7.04 -17.98 29.90
N ASN A 81 -6.35 -18.12 31.03
CA ASN A 81 -5.45 -17.08 31.55
C ASN A 81 -4.30 -16.71 30.59
N ASN A 82 -3.75 -17.69 29.89
CA ASN A 82 -2.62 -17.49 28.98
C ASN A 82 -3.04 -17.22 27.53
N ASP A 83 -4.29 -17.53 27.19
CA ASP A 83 -4.86 -17.33 25.85
C ASP A 83 -6.27 -16.71 25.99
N PRO A 84 -6.39 -15.41 26.25
CA PRO A 84 -7.65 -14.75 26.45
C PRO A 84 -8.61 -14.96 25.27
N LEU A 85 -9.87 -15.24 25.59
CA LEU A 85 -10.90 -15.47 24.60
C LEU A 85 -11.66 -14.17 24.32
N PHE A 86 -11.71 -13.77 23.05
CA PHE A 86 -12.40 -12.57 22.61
C PHE A 86 -13.68 -12.92 21.86
N THR A 87 -14.79 -12.31 22.28
CA THR A 87 -16.13 -12.62 21.74
C THR A 87 -16.34 -12.06 20.32
N GLU A 88 -15.82 -10.88 20.04
CA GLU A 88 -15.93 -10.15 18.77
C GLU A 88 -17.39 -10.01 18.25
N GLY A 89 -18.38 -10.15 19.14
CA GLY A 89 -19.79 -10.15 18.73
C GLY A 89 -20.15 -11.27 17.74
N ARG A 90 -19.68 -12.50 18.03
CA ARG A 90 -19.79 -13.65 17.13
C ARG A 90 -20.31 -14.89 17.83
N HIS A 91 -20.56 -15.93 17.02
CA HIS A 91 -20.91 -17.26 17.53
C HIS A 91 -19.64 -17.97 18.02
N LEU A 92 -19.70 -18.47 19.25
CA LEU A 92 -18.67 -19.25 19.91
C LEU A 92 -19.18 -20.68 20.16
N SER A 93 -18.49 -21.68 19.69
CA SER A 93 -18.76 -23.09 19.95
C SER A 93 -17.58 -23.71 20.68
N CYS A 94 -17.83 -24.25 21.86
CA CYS A 94 -16.87 -25.05 22.61
C CYS A 94 -17.29 -26.52 22.52
N SER A 95 -16.41 -27.40 22.14
CA SER A 95 -16.65 -28.86 22.19
C SER A 95 -15.63 -29.51 23.09
N LEU A 96 -16.09 -30.52 23.85
CA LEU A 96 -15.26 -31.24 24.84
C LEU A 96 -15.56 -32.74 24.76
N GLU A 97 -14.52 -33.53 24.70
CA GLU A 97 -14.57 -34.99 24.65
C GLU A 97 -13.87 -35.61 25.87
N THR A 98 -14.37 -36.74 26.32
CA THR A 98 -13.65 -37.62 27.27
C THR A 98 -12.79 -38.60 26.48
N VAL A 99 -11.51 -38.67 26.80
CA VAL A 99 -10.54 -39.59 26.17
C VAL A 99 -10.01 -40.59 27.20
N CYS A 100 -10.26 -41.88 26.97
CA CYS A 100 -9.82 -42.96 27.85
C CYS A 100 -9.09 -44.03 27.01
N HIS A 101 -7.83 -44.34 27.33
CA HIS A 101 -7.07 -45.37 26.62
C HIS A 101 -7.12 -45.26 25.09
N ALA A 102 -6.98 -44.05 24.56
CA ALA A 102 -7.05 -43.74 23.13
C ALA A 102 -8.45 -43.86 22.47
N LYS A 103 -9.51 -44.16 23.21
CA LYS A 103 -10.90 -44.09 22.75
C LYS A 103 -11.49 -42.75 23.17
N ARG A 104 -12.37 -42.18 22.32
CA ARG A 104 -13.01 -40.87 22.52
C ARG A 104 -14.51 -41.06 22.73
N SER A 105 -15.10 -40.19 23.54
CA SER A 105 -16.55 -40.04 23.59
C SER A 105 -17.06 -39.26 22.38
N GLU A 106 -18.38 -39.21 22.19
CA GLU A 106 -19.00 -38.13 21.43
C GLU A 106 -18.69 -36.78 22.09
N PRO A 107 -18.57 -35.71 21.34
CA PRO A 107 -18.32 -34.38 21.88
C PRO A 107 -19.57 -33.79 22.57
N ALA A 108 -19.37 -33.22 23.74
CA ALA A 108 -20.35 -32.32 24.33
C ALA A 108 -20.14 -30.90 23.79
N PHE A 109 -21.21 -30.18 23.52
CA PHE A 109 -21.16 -28.86 22.90
C PHE A 109 -21.74 -27.78 23.84
N LEU A 110 -21.09 -26.60 23.82
CA LEU A 110 -21.62 -25.36 24.36
C LEU A 110 -21.57 -24.30 23.26
N ASN A 111 -22.75 -23.84 22.85
CA ASN A 111 -22.89 -22.82 21.81
C ASN A 111 -23.40 -21.52 22.41
N ILE A 112 -22.68 -20.43 22.21
CA ILE A 112 -23.01 -19.10 22.71
C ILE A 112 -22.96 -18.11 21.55
N THR A 113 -23.95 -17.23 21.43
CA THR A 113 -23.94 -16.17 20.43
C THR A 113 -23.94 -14.82 21.12
N TYR A 114 -22.95 -14.00 20.79
CA TYR A 114 -22.82 -12.63 21.25
C TYR A 114 -23.31 -11.68 20.15
N PRO A 115 -24.37 -10.85 20.41
CA PRO A 115 -24.77 -9.83 19.46
C PRO A 115 -23.61 -8.88 19.15
N GLY A 116 -23.39 -8.57 17.87
CA GLY A 116 -22.35 -7.63 17.47
C GLY A 116 -22.78 -6.19 17.73
N LEU A 117 -22.06 -5.47 18.55
CA LEU A 117 -22.28 -4.04 18.86
C LEU A 117 -21.63 -3.12 17.83
N VAL A 118 -20.47 -3.54 17.28
CA VAL A 118 -19.66 -2.73 16.35
C VAL A 118 -19.19 -3.55 15.15
N LYS A 119 -18.86 -2.84 14.06
CA LYS A 119 -18.26 -3.36 12.81
C LYS A 119 -17.04 -2.52 12.45
N SER A 120 -16.19 -3.06 11.58
CA SER A 120 -15.06 -2.34 10.99
C SER A 120 -14.18 -1.67 12.03
N LEU A 121 -13.90 -2.40 13.12
CA LEU A 121 -12.99 -1.95 14.15
C LEU A 121 -11.58 -1.82 13.59
N ASP A 122 -10.98 -0.63 13.70
CA ASP A 122 -9.62 -0.34 13.29
C ASP A 122 -8.91 0.47 14.38
N PHE A 123 -7.66 0.13 14.65
CA PHE A 123 -6.81 0.83 15.60
C PHE A 123 -5.48 1.19 14.96
N TYR A 124 -5.09 2.44 15.03
CA TYR A 124 -3.86 2.93 14.42
C TYR A 124 -3.23 4.07 15.23
N MET A 125 -1.91 4.18 15.11
CA MET A 125 -1.14 5.27 15.66
C MET A 125 -1.10 6.44 14.69
N THR A 126 -1.31 7.65 15.20
CA THR A 126 -1.20 8.90 14.43
C THR A 126 0.10 9.65 14.71
N SER A 127 0.67 9.47 15.92
CA SER A 127 1.97 10.00 16.35
C SER A 127 2.59 9.09 17.41
N ALA A 128 3.80 9.40 17.88
CA ALA A 128 4.53 8.59 18.85
C ALA A 128 3.76 8.27 20.14
N LYS A 129 2.79 9.12 20.53
CA LYS A 129 2.05 9.01 21.79
C LYS A 129 0.53 8.99 21.64
N ARG A 130 0.02 9.04 20.39
CA ARG A 130 -1.42 9.07 20.11
C ARG A 130 -1.85 7.94 19.23
N GLY A 131 -2.83 7.16 19.70
CA GLY A 131 -3.59 6.19 18.94
C GLY A 131 -5.03 6.64 18.73
N HIS A 132 -5.64 6.16 17.70
CA HIS A 132 -7.05 6.32 17.38
C HIS A 132 -7.69 4.98 17.14
N CYS A 133 -8.79 4.72 17.84
CA CYS A 133 -9.65 3.58 17.62
C CYS A 133 -10.90 4.05 16.90
N SER A 134 -11.25 3.44 15.75
CA SER A 134 -12.46 3.77 15.00
C SER A 134 -13.31 2.54 14.77
N TRP A 135 -14.63 2.73 14.74
CA TRP A 135 -15.60 1.68 14.49
C TRP A 135 -16.87 2.23 13.84
N SER A 136 -17.65 1.32 13.26
CA SER A 136 -19.02 1.61 12.82
C SER A 136 -19.99 0.87 13.74
N PRO A 137 -21.05 1.49 14.27
CA PRO A 137 -22.09 0.79 15.03
C PRO A 137 -22.73 -0.31 14.19
N ALA A 138 -22.91 -1.50 14.78
CA ALA A 138 -23.63 -2.59 14.11
C ALA A 138 -25.15 -2.47 14.30
N MET A 139 -25.55 -1.79 15.39
CA MET A 139 -26.93 -1.50 15.75
C MET A 139 -27.01 -0.15 16.48
N THR A 140 -28.19 0.43 16.55
CA THR A 140 -28.39 1.69 17.28
C THR A 140 -28.44 1.43 18.78
N THR A 141 -27.36 1.76 19.47
CA THR A 141 -27.21 1.66 20.92
C THR A 141 -26.74 3.02 21.48
N PRO A 142 -27.62 3.86 21.98
CA PRO A 142 -27.26 5.23 22.44
C PRO A 142 -26.31 5.21 23.64
N ASP A 143 -26.34 4.15 24.42
CA ASP A 143 -25.50 3.92 25.60
C ASP A 143 -24.21 3.17 25.32
N LEU A 144 -23.78 3.03 24.02
CA LEU A 144 -22.54 2.37 23.67
C LEU A 144 -21.36 3.03 24.41
N ARG A 145 -20.60 2.20 25.13
CA ARG A 145 -19.38 2.59 25.84
C ARG A 145 -18.20 1.79 25.34
N PHE A 146 -17.06 2.43 25.22
CA PHE A 146 -15.79 1.84 24.82
C PHE A 146 -14.81 1.90 25.97
N PHE A 147 -14.26 0.74 26.30
CA PHE A 147 -13.21 0.58 27.31
C PHE A 147 -12.00 -0.08 26.65
N TYR A 148 -10.83 0.24 27.17
CA TYR A 148 -9.59 -0.33 26.68
C TYR A 148 -8.59 -0.61 27.79
N GLN A 149 -7.68 -1.54 27.51
CA GLN A 149 -6.56 -1.89 28.35
C GLN A 149 -5.34 -2.08 27.47
N LEU A 150 -4.23 -1.43 27.81
CA LEU A 150 -2.97 -1.52 27.08
C LEU A 150 -2.04 -2.54 27.74
N LYS A 151 -1.36 -3.34 26.92
CA LYS A 151 -0.33 -4.29 27.35
C LYS A 151 0.94 -4.06 26.53
N ASP A 152 2.09 -3.94 27.19
CA ASP A 152 3.38 -3.88 26.51
C ASP A 152 3.67 -5.25 25.89
N GLN A 153 3.96 -5.28 24.57
CA GLN A 153 4.21 -6.51 23.80
C GLN A 153 5.53 -7.20 24.21
N PHE A 154 6.45 -6.48 24.83
CA PHE A 154 7.78 -6.97 25.19
C PHE A 154 7.93 -7.29 26.68
N VAL A 155 6.87 -7.12 27.45
CA VAL A 155 6.87 -7.40 28.89
C VAL A 155 5.91 -8.55 29.17
N ASP A 156 6.49 -9.67 29.61
CA ASP A 156 5.69 -10.80 30.14
C ASP A 156 5.09 -10.39 31.48
N GLY A 157 3.80 -10.53 31.61
CA GLY A 157 3.10 -10.21 32.86
C GLY A 157 1.67 -9.73 32.65
N PRO A 158 0.97 -9.40 33.76
CA PRO A 158 -0.36 -8.81 33.65
C PRO A 158 -0.29 -7.44 32.97
N PRO A 159 -1.40 -6.99 32.34
CA PRO A 159 -1.45 -5.68 31.72
C PRO A 159 -1.04 -4.58 32.70
N THR A 160 -0.22 -3.67 32.25
CA THR A 160 0.31 -2.58 33.07
C THR A 160 -0.71 -1.49 33.40
N VAL A 161 -1.82 -1.46 32.66
CA VAL A 161 -2.88 -0.45 32.79
C VAL A 161 -4.21 -1.15 33.09
N THR A 162 -4.95 -0.66 34.09
CA THR A 162 -6.33 -1.10 34.38
C THR A 162 -7.26 -0.75 33.22
N LEU A 163 -8.37 -1.47 33.10
CA LEU A 163 -9.40 -1.19 32.12
C LEU A 163 -9.92 0.26 32.28
N GLN A 164 -9.82 1.08 31.24
CA GLN A 164 -10.19 2.49 31.21
C GLN A 164 -11.32 2.74 30.22
N GLU A 165 -12.25 3.61 30.56
CA GLU A 165 -13.24 4.11 29.61
C GLU A 165 -12.65 5.22 28.75
N CYS A 166 -13.07 5.29 27.49
CA CYS A 166 -12.71 6.38 26.60
C CYS A 166 -13.12 7.73 27.17
N SER A 167 -12.19 8.66 27.24
CA SER A 167 -12.44 10.05 27.66
C SER A 167 -12.63 11.01 26.48
N SER A 168 -12.16 10.62 25.28
CA SER A 168 -12.17 11.47 24.08
C SER A 168 -12.84 10.74 22.91
N TYR A 169 -14.18 10.70 22.95
CA TYR A 169 -14.98 10.08 21.89
C TYR A 169 -15.05 10.95 20.64
N SER A 170 -14.93 10.30 19.48
CA SER A 170 -15.24 10.87 18.16
C SER A 170 -16.65 10.49 17.75
N TYR A 171 -17.34 11.37 17.02
CA TYR A 171 -18.74 11.19 16.62
C TYR A 171 -18.88 11.33 15.10
N THR A 172 -19.66 10.44 14.50
CA THR A 172 -20.10 10.54 13.10
C THR A 172 -21.62 10.50 13.05
N GLY A 173 -22.26 11.55 12.53
CA GLY A 173 -23.73 11.64 12.50
C GLY A 173 -24.38 11.59 13.88
N GLY A 174 -23.72 12.09 14.92
CA GLY A 174 -24.21 12.10 16.29
C GLY A 174 -24.04 10.78 17.07
N VAL A 175 -23.42 9.75 16.44
CA VAL A 175 -23.16 8.45 17.06
C VAL A 175 -21.67 8.29 17.34
N LYS A 176 -21.32 7.69 18.49
CA LYS A 176 -19.93 7.38 18.85
C LYS A 176 -19.31 6.45 17.81
N SER A 177 -18.23 6.88 17.18
CA SER A 177 -17.57 6.15 16.08
C SER A 177 -16.06 6.03 16.25
N GLY A 178 -15.49 6.57 17.32
CA GLY A 178 -14.07 6.49 17.59
C GLY A 178 -13.68 6.95 18.97
N CYS A 179 -12.42 6.73 19.32
CA CYS A 179 -11.79 7.16 20.57
C CYS A 179 -10.33 7.48 20.34
N ASP A 180 -9.91 8.67 20.78
CA ASP A 180 -8.49 9.03 20.88
C ASP A 180 -7.93 8.59 22.22
N LEU A 181 -6.77 7.97 22.21
CA LEU A 181 -6.12 7.45 23.41
C LEU A 181 -4.60 7.69 23.38
N ASP A 182 -4.05 7.87 24.58
CA ASP A 182 -2.61 7.97 24.76
C ASP A 182 -2.01 6.54 24.79
N THR A 183 -1.14 6.26 23.84
CA THR A 183 -0.49 4.96 23.69
C THR A 183 0.80 5.09 22.88
N THR A 184 1.58 4.01 22.78
CA THR A 184 2.81 3.95 21.98
C THR A 184 2.79 2.76 21.05
N ALA A 185 3.65 2.77 20.02
CA ALA A 185 3.74 1.71 19.01
C ALA A 185 4.18 0.33 19.55
N ARG A 186 4.50 0.23 20.85
CA ARG A 186 4.89 -1.00 21.53
C ARG A 186 3.73 -1.68 22.27
N MET A 187 2.58 -1.04 22.35
CA MET A 187 1.43 -1.54 23.10
C MET A 187 0.49 -2.33 22.21
N SER A 188 0.04 -3.49 22.66
CA SER A 188 -1.19 -4.13 22.18
C SER A 188 -2.38 -3.59 22.93
N ILE A 189 -3.55 -3.69 22.34
CA ILE A 189 -4.79 -3.16 22.95
C ILE A 189 -5.85 -4.26 23.08
N MET A 190 -6.36 -4.43 24.27
CA MET A 190 -7.59 -5.20 24.56
C MET A 190 -8.74 -4.23 24.70
N ILE A 191 -9.84 -4.50 24.02
CA ILE A 191 -10.99 -3.62 23.88
C ILE A 191 -12.23 -4.30 24.39
N LEU A 192 -13.06 -3.53 25.10
CA LEU A 192 -14.39 -3.92 25.53
C LEU A 192 -15.40 -2.86 25.07
N PHE A 193 -16.36 -3.27 24.28
CA PHE A 193 -17.60 -2.51 24.05
C PHE A 193 -18.70 -3.03 24.94
N ASN A 194 -19.49 -2.12 25.50
CA ASN A 194 -20.62 -2.42 26.37
C ASN A 194 -21.81 -1.55 25.96
N ALA A 195 -23.00 -2.15 25.87
CA ALA A 195 -24.25 -1.46 25.57
C ALA A 195 -25.45 -2.28 26.06
N THR A 196 -26.60 -1.65 26.16
CA THR A 196 -27.85 -2.32 26.47
C THR A 196 -28.62 -2.66 25.19
N VAL A 197 -28.94 -3.94 25.03
CA VAL A 197 -29.72 -4.46 23.90
C VAL A 197 -30.88 -5.27 24.47
N ASN A 198 -32.12 -4.92 24.13
CA ASN A 198 -33.34 -5.59 24.65
C ASN A 198 -33.39 -5.70 26.18
N ASN A 199 -32.98 -4.65 26.89
CA ASN A 199 -32.88 -4.55 28.35
C ASN A 199 -31.83 -5.49 29.01
N GLU A 200 -30.95 -6.10 28.20
CA GLU A 200 -29.83 -6.88 28.69
C GLU A 200 -28.51 -6.19 28.38
N VAL A 201 -27.55 -6.26 29.31
CA VAL A 201 -26.21 -5.74 29.09
C VAL A 201 -25.45 -6.71 28.18
N VAL A 202 -25.11 -6.24 27.01
CA VAL A 202 -24.30 -6.95 26.01
C VAL A 202 -22.91 -6.35 25.93
N TRP A 203 -21.91 -7.19 25.75
CA TRP A 203 -20.54 -6.76 25.62
C TRP A 203 -19.80 -7.57 24.56
N ASN A 204 -18.87 -6.90 23.88
CA ASN A 204 -17.97 -7.52 22.91
C ASN A 204 -16.54 -7.17 23.29
N THR A 205 -15.65 -8.14 23.18
CA THR A 205 -14.23 -7.98 23.44
C THR A 205 -13.41 -8.25 22.20
N PHE A 206 -12.33 -7.50 22.03
CA PHE A 206 -11.42 -7.60 20.90
C PHE A 206 -9.97 -7.49 21.40
N HIS A 207 -9.06 -8.08 20.65
CA HIS A 207 -7.63 -7.93 20.85
C HIS A 207 -6.97 -7.56 19.52
N LEU A 208 -6.14 -6.52 19.54
CA LEU A 208 -5.41 -6.05 18.39
C LEU A 208 -3.92 -6.01 18.76
N ASP A 209 -3.16 -6.95 18.21
CA ASP A 209 -1.72 -7.10 18.43
C ASP A 209 -0.92 -6.24 17.46
N GLU A 210 -1.38 -6.15 16.21
CA GLU A 210 -0.70 -5.39 15.19
C GLU A 210 -1.18 -3.94 15.18
N LEU A 211 -0.27 -3.04 15.53
CA LEU A 211 -0.50 -1.61 15.44
C LEU A 211 -0.23 -1.11 14.03
N LYS A 212 -1.28 -0.73 13.35
CA LYS A 212 -1.19 0.04 12.13
C LYS A 212 -0.73 1.46 12.42
N VAL A 213 -0.12 2.12 11.46
CA VAL A 213 0.24 3.54 11.55
C VAL A 213 -0.41 4.33 10.43
N LYS A 214 -0.97 5.48 10.78
CA LYS A 214 -1.53 6.46 9.83
C LYS A 214 -1.05 7.86 10.23
N PRO A 215 0.24 8.16 10.07
CA PRO A 215 0.79 9.47 10.43
C PRO A 215 0.30 10.53 9.44
N VAL A 216 0.49 11.78 9.79
CA VAL A 216 0.34 12.91 8.87
C VAL A 216 1.39 12.85 7.76
N ALA A 217 1.15 13.54 6.64
CA ALA A 217 2.14 13.68 5.59
C ALA A 217 3.45 14.30 6.14
N PRO A 218 4.63 13.85 5.68
CA PRO A 218 5.90 14.39 6.15
C PRO A 218 6.04 15.88 5.80
N ASP A 219 6.57 16.67 6.73
CA ASP A 219 7.01 18.03 6.39
C ASP A 219 8.26 17.95 5.53
N TRP A 220 8.28 18.66 4.41
CA TRP A 220 9.37 18.59 3.48
C TRP A 220 9.73 19.90 2.82
N THR A 221 11.01 20.03 2.44
CA THR A 221 11.56 21.18 1.77
C THR A 221 12.42 20.76 0.58
N VAL A 222 12.50 21.63 -0.41
CA VAL A 222 13.36 21.45 -1.58
C VAL A 222 14.25 22.66 -1.71
N LYS A 223 15.57 22.45 -1.72
CA LYS A 223 16.56 23.47 -2.07
C LYS A 223 16.98 23.27 -3.51
N GLU A 224 16.69 24.26 -4.34
CA GLU A 224 17.02 24.27 -5.75
C GLU A 224 18.47 24.74 -5.92
N ASN A 225 19.29 23.95 -6.59
CA ASN A 225 20.62 24.29 -7.06
C ASN A 225 20.64 24.23 -8.58
N LYS A 226 21.72 24.71 -9.20
CA LYS A 226 21.87 24.75 -10.66
C LYS A 226 21.66 23.37 -11.32
N ASP A 227 22.24 22.32 -10.75
CA ASP A 227 22.28 20.99 -11.38
C ASP A 227 21.52 19.91 -10.58
N ASN A 228 20.90 20.28 -9.45
CA ASN A 228 20.18 19.31 -8.61
C ASN A 228 19.16 19.98 -7.68
N PHE A 229 18.20 19.18 -7.22
CA PHE A 229 17.33 19.46 -6.09
C PHE A 229 17.81 18.69 -4.86
N ASN A 230 18.04 19.37 -3.75
CA ASN A 230 18.23 18.74 -2.45
C ASN A 230 16.87 18.71 -1.74
N ILE A 231 16.23 17.54 -1.76
CA ILE A 231 14.95 17.29 -1.13
C ILE A 231 15.24 16.81 0.29
N SER A 232 14.64 17.43 1.30
CA SER A 232 14.78 17.03 2.70
C SER A 232 13.43 17.00 3.39
N TRP A 233 13.25 16.09 4.33
CA TRP A 233 11.99 15.86 5.04
C TRP A 233 12.23 15.48 6.50
N THR A 234 11.17 15.65 7.29
CA THR A 234 11.10 15.19 8.67
C THR A 234 10.30 13.88 8.69
N PRO A 235 10.90 12.75 9.08
CA PRO A 235 10.19 11.49 9.23
C PRO A 235 9.05 11.58 10.23
N PRO A 236 7.94 10.83 10.05
CA PRO A 236 6.93 10.69 11.08
C PRO A 236 7.52 10.10 12.37
N ASP A 237 7.13 10.63 13.51
CA ASP A 237 7.66 10.26 14.83
C ASP A 237 7.06 8.97 15.41
N VAL A 238 6.12 8.34 14.72
CA VAL A 238 5.37 7.18 15.21
C VAL A 238 6.17 5.89 15.23
N LEU A 239 7.17 5.76 14.37
CA LEU A 239 8.11 4.63 14.30
C LEU A 239 9.55 5.14 14.19
N ASP A 240 10.51 4.25 14.43
CA ASP A 240 11.92 4.54 14.21
C ASP A 240 12.21 4.85 12.74
N LEU A 241 13.21 5.69 12.49
CA LEU A 241 13.61 6.11 11.13
C LEU A 241 13.88 4.93 10.19
N SER A 242 14.48 3.85 10.70
CA SER A 242 14.80 2.64 9.94
C SER A 242 13.57 1.89 9.41
N SER A 243 12.40 2.14 10.00
CA SER A 243 11.11 1.55 9.58
C SER A 243 10.47 2.30 8.40
N TRP A 244 11.01 3.46 8.02
CA TRP A 244 10.45 4.30 6.97
C TRP A 244 11.21 4.23 5.67
N THR A 245 10.49 4.06 4.58
CA THR A 245 10.93 4.30 3.21
C THR A 245 10.14 5.47 2.64
N PHE A 246 10.83 6.45 2.04
CA PHE A 246 10.19 7.63 1.47
C PHE A 246 10.10 7.46 -0.04
N LYS A 247 8.88 7.48 -0.55
CA LYS A 247 8.58 7.42 -1.98
C LYS A 247 8.41 8.84 -2.50
N ILE A 248 9.23 9.23 -3.47
CA ILE A 248 9.17 10.52 -4.14
C ILE A 248 8.58 10.29 -5.54
N ASN A 249 7.35 10.75 -5.74
CA ASN A 249 6.69 10.78 -7.04
C ASN A 249 7.02 12.12 -7.69
N TYR A 250 7.48 12.12 -8.94
CA TYR A 250 7.86 13.35 -9.62
C TYR A 250 7.61 13.28 -11.13
N THR A 251 7.43 14.45 -11.72
CA THR A 251 7.30 14.65 -13.17
C THR A 251 8.43 15.50 -13.68
N VAL A 252 8.90 15.21 -14.90
CA VAL A 252 9.91 16.00 -15.60
C VAL A 252 9.36 16.41 -16.96
N CYS A 253 9.32 17.72 -17.26
CA CYS A 253 8.73 18.27 -18.49
C CYS A 253 7.30 17.75 -18.74
N GLY A 254 6.50 17.54 -17.67
CA GLY A 254 5.12 17.06 -17.73
C GLY A 254 4.95 15.57 -17.96
N LYS A 255 6.05 14.77 -17.94
CA LYS A 255 6.01 13.30 -17.99
C LYS A 255 6.28 12.73 -16.61
N GLU A 256 5.45 11.77 -16.21
CA GLU A 256 5.69 11.01 -14.97
C GLU A 256 6.93 10.14 -15.11
N GLU A 257 7.81 10.22 -14.12
CA GLU A 257 8.99 9.38 -14.00
C GLU A 257 8.75 8.23 -13.02
N ARG A 258 9.63 7.24 -13.04
CA ARG A 258 9.55 6.13 -12.06
C ARG A 258 9.76 6.70 -10.66
N PRO A 259 8.90 6.34 -9.68
CA PRO A 259 9.05 6.79 -8.31
C PRO A 259 10.41 6.43 -7.75
N LEU A 260 11.03 7.36 -7.03
CA LEU A 260 12.26 7.13 -6.29
C LEU A 260 11.94 6.65 -4.89
N SER A 261 12.74 5.73 -4.37
CA SER A 261 12.69 5.26 -2.99
C SER A 261 13.95 5.70 -2.27
N ALA A 262 13.78 6.34 -1.11
CA ALA A 262 14.88 6.84 -0.30
C ALA A 262 14.67 6.47 1.17
N SER A 263 15.77 6.24 1.89
CA SER A 263 15.82 6.10 3.34
C SER A 263 16.51 7.32 3.95
N GLY A 264 16.30 7.58 5.25
CA GLY A 264 16.90 8.71 5.96
C GLY A 264 16.09 10.00 5.83
N HIS A 265 16.76 11.14 5.76
CA HIS A 265 16.16 12.49 5.89
C HIS A 265 16.23 13.33 4.61
N SER A 266 16.91 12.85 3.56
CA SER A 266 17.11 13.64 2.34
C SER A 266 17.43 12.77 1.13
N TYR A 267 17.18 13.36 -0.05
CA TYR A 267 17.55 12.80 -1.34
C TYR A 267 18.03 13.90 -2.28
N ARG A 268 19.01 13.59 -3.12
CA ARG A 268 19.53 14.49 -4.16
C ARG A 268 19.03 14.01 -5.52
N LEU A 269 18.17 14.81 -6.15
CA LEU A 269 17.64 14.55 -7.50
C LEU A 269 18.38 15.41 -8.51
N GLU A 270 18.87 14.82 -9.59
CA GLU A 270 19.46 15.55 -10.71
C GLU A 270 18.41 16.43 -11.41
N ARG A 271 18.83 17.62 -11.83
CA ARG A 271 17.97 18.62 -12.44
C ARG A 271 18.41 18.93 -13.86
N SER A 272 17.47 18.89 -14.80
CA SER A 272 17.63 19.53 -16.10
C SER A 272 17.10 20.96 -16.05
N PRO A 273 17.94 21.99 -16.31
CA PRO A 273 17.51 23.40 -16.20
C PRO A 273 16.39 23.80 -17.14
N SER A 274 16.18 23.04 -18.22
CA SER A 274 15.17 23.32 -19.24
C SER A 274 13.79 22.72 -18.94
N CYS A 275 13.67 21.85 -17.90
CA CYS A 275 12.44 21.15 -17.57
C CYS A 275 11.77 21.70 -16.32
N ARG A 276 10.43 21.71 -16.33
CA ARG A 276 9.61 21.90 -15.14
C ARG A 276 9.56 20.56 -14.38
N TYR A 277 9.74 20.63 -13.06
CA TYR A 277 9.61 19.50 -12.15
C TYR A 277 8.45 19.73 -11.20
N CYS A 278 7.60 18.72 -10.99
CA CYS A 278 6.62 18.72 -9.91
C CYS A 278 6.84 17.45 -9.07
N MET A 279 6.79 17.57 -7.75
CA MET A 279 7.17 16.50 -6.83
C MET A 279 6.20 16.38 -5.67
N LYS A 280 6.03 15.15 -5.17
CA LYS A 280 5.31 14.79 -3.93
C LYS A 280 6.12 13.74 -3.19
N ILE A 281 5.97 13.68 -1.88
CA ILE A 281 6.62 12.68 -1.04
C ILE A 281 5.61 11.95 -0.17
N GLN A 282 5.83 10.67 0.08
CA GLN A 282 5.03 9.81 0.95
C GLN A 282 5.95 8.95 1.82
N ALA A 283 5.67 8.85 3.11
CA ALA A 283 6.32 7.91 4.00
C ALA A 283 5.59 6.55 3.95
N ILE A 284 6.33 5.47 3.75
CA ILE A 284 5.82 4.10 3.62
C ILE A 284 6.51 3.21 4.64
N SER A 285 5.75 2.37 5.33
CA SER A 285 6.25 1.32 6.21
C SER A 285 5.43 0.03 6.02
N ASP A 286 5.89 -1.08 6.58
CA ASP A 286 5.16 -2.35 6.66
C ASP A 286 3.87 -2.24 7.48
N ARG A 287 3.80 -1.28 8.42
CA ARG A 287 2.65 -1.04 9.31
C ARG A 287 1.65 -0.03 8.77
N GLY A 288 1.97 0.68 7.70
CA GLY A 288 1.09 1.66 7.07
C GLY A 288 1.83 2.84 6.45
N ASN A 289 1.07 3.73 5.82
CA ASN A 289 1.60 4.82 5.02
C ASN A 289 1.03 6.16 5.47
N SER A 290 1.80 7.23 5.27
CA SER A 290 1.28 8.59 5.34
C SER A 290 0.42 8.92 4.09
N PRO A 291 -0.40 9.97 4.12
CA PRO A 291 -0.86 10.62 2.90
C PRO A 291 0.33 11.13 2.07
N GLU A 292 0.12 11.32 0.76
CA GLU A 292 1.06 12.09 -0.06
C GLU A 292 1.04 13.55 0.39
N THR A 293 2.19 14.23 0.28
CA THR A 293 2.29 15.67 0.52
C THR A 293 1.64 16.46 -0.61
N ASP A 294 1.38 17.73 -0.39
CA ASP A 294 1.04 18.65 -1.45
C ASP A 294 2.16 18.72 -2.49
N GLU A 295 1.75 18.88 -3.75
CA GLU A 295 2.67 18.96 -4.88
C GLU A 295 3.45 20.29 -4.87
N LYS A 296 4.77 20.21 -5.02
CA LYS A 296 5.63 21.39 -5.23
C LYS A 296 6.21 21.36 -6.63
N CYS A 297 6.01 22.45 -7.38
CA CYS A 297 6.48 22.57 -8.74
C CYS A 297 7.60 23.62 -8.85
N PHE A 298 8.57 23.34 -9.71
CA PHE A 298 9.76 24.15 -9.98
C PHE A 298 9.83 24.39 -11.48
N ASP A 299 9.79 25.65 -11.88
CA ASP A 299 9.81 26.04 -13.28
C ASP A 299 11.25 25.97 -13.86
N PRO A 300 11.41 25.82 -15.19
CA PRO A 300 12.71 25.86 -15.83
C PRO A 300 13.38 27.23 -15.70
N ASP A 301 14.73 27.24 -15.74
CA ASP A 301 15.51 28.47 -15.67
C ASP A 301 15.20 29.40 -16.86
N ARG A 302 14.82 30.65 -16.60
CA ARG A 302 14.50 31.64 -17.63
C ARG A 302 15.72 32.11 -18.44
N ALA A 303 16.94 31.77 -18.02
CA ALA A 303 18.18 32.33 -18.60
C ALA A 303 18.44 31.92 -20.07
N SER A 304 17.88 30.82 -20.54
CA SER A 304 18.08 30.33 -21.90
C SER A 304 17.30 31.14 -22.97
N PHE A 305 16.11 31.64 -22.64
CA PHE A 305 15.29 32.39 -23.58
C PHE A 305 15.84 33.80 -23.89
N SER A 306 16.40 34.48 -22.89
CA SER A 306 16.94 35.82 -23.06
C SER A 306 18.17 35.84 -23.97
N ALA A 307 19.07 34.86 -23.82
CA ALA A 307 20.26 34.72 -24.66
C ALA A 307 19.90 34.44 -26.13
N TYR A 308 18.91 33.59 -26.38
CA TYR A 308 18.43 33.28 -27.73
C TYR A 308 17.77 34.51 -28.39
N ILE A 309 16.95 35.27 -27.67
CA ILE A 309 16.33 36.50 -28.15
C ILE A 309 17.41 37.54 -28.49
N VAL A 310 18.45 37.71 -27.66
CA VAL A 310 19.57 38.63 -27.91
C VAL A 310 20.34 38.21 -29.18
N ILE A 311 20.66 36.91 -29.34
CA ILE A 311 21.36 36.41 -30.54
C ILE A 311 20.52 36.66 -31.80
N VAL A 312 19.21 36.34 -31.77
CA VAL A 312 18.31 36.60 -32.93
C VAL A 312 18.23 38.08 -33.23
N ALA A 313 18.09 38.95 -32.23
CA ALA A 313 18.07 40.41 -32.43
C ALA A 313 19.38 40.92 -33.04
N LEU A 314 20.55 40.41 -32.60
CA LEU A 314 21.85 40.74 -33.20
C LEU A 314 21.95 40.28 -34.68
N LEU A 315 21.51 39.08 -34.99
CA LEU A 315 21.51 38.58 -36.37
C LEU A 315 20.60 39.41 -37.28
N VAL A 316 19.42 39.79 -36.83
CA VAL A 316 18.48 40.66 -37.58
C VAL A 316 19.07 42.07 -37.80
N THR A 317 19.71 42.63 -36.77
CA THR A 317 20.37 43.94 -36.92
C THR A 317 21.57 43.90 -37.86
N LEU A 318 22.40 42.87 -37.81
CA LEU A 318 23.53 42.69 -38.76
C LEU A 318 23.02 42.48 -40.19
N ALA A 319 21.98 41.69 -40.38
CA ALA A 319 21.36 41.51 -41.70
C ALA A 319 20.79 42.87 -42.24
N GLY A 320 20.12 43.63 -41.39
CA GLY A 320 19.61 44.97 -41.74
C GLY A 320 20.73 45.95 -42.16
N ILE A 321 21.83 45.97 -41.39
CA ILE A 321 23.01 46.80 -41.70
C ILE A 321 23.63 46.33 -43.03
N SER A 322 23.77 45.03 -43.26
CA SER A 322 24.32 44.46 -44.49
C SER A 322 23.48 44.86 -45.71
N ILE A 323 22.16 44.72 -45.61
CA ILE A 323 21.24 45.15 -46.70
C ILE A 323 21.33 46.66 -46.95
N ALA A 324 21.36 47.47 -45.88
CA ALA A 324 21.51 48.92 -46.02
C ALA A 324 22.84 49.32 -46.71
N CYS A 325 23.95 48.65 -46.31
CA CYS A 325 25.25 48.83 -46.99
C CYS A 325 25.22 48.41 -48.48
N LEU A 326 24.60 47.30 -48.80
CA LEU A 326 24.42 46.87 -50.18
C LEU A 326 23.59 47.83 -51.01
N LEU A 327 22.48 48.35 -50.44
CA LEU A 327 21.64 49.30 -51.11
C LEU A 327 22.34 50.66 -51.31
N ARG A 328 23.09 51.13 -50.29
CA ARG A 328 23.86 52.38 -50.35
C ARG A 328 25.00 52.33 -51.36
N ASN A 329 25.66 51.16 -51.46
CA ASN A 329 26.79 50.95 -52.34
C ASN A 329 26.40 50.29 -53.69
N LYS A 330 25.08 50.13 -53.95
CA LYS A 330 24.54 49.51 -55.19
C LYS A 330 25.19 50.05 -56.46
N LYS A 331 25.45 51.35 -56.54
CA LYS A 331 26.12 52.00 -57.72
C LYS A 331 27.60 51.60 -57.86
N ARG A 332 28.30 51.20 -56.73
CA ARG A 332 29.72 50.80 -56.77
C ARG A 332 29.86 49.30 -57.00
N ILE A 333 28.95 48.49 -56.48
CA ILE A 333 28.99 47.03 -56.56
C ILE A 333 28.43 46.52 -57.90
N PHE A 334 27.40 47.19 -58.40
CA PHE A 334 26.82 46.94 -59.73
C PHE A 334 26.96 48.20 -60.61
N PRO A 335 28.19 48.42 -61.25
CA PRO A 335 28.36 49.47 -62.20
C PRO A 335 27.37 49.26 -63.34
N LYS A 336 26.73 50.39 -63.81
CA LYS A 336 25.88 50.29 -64.97
C LYS A 336 26.72 49.78 -66.15
N ILE A 337 26.36 48.64 -66.66
CA ILE A 337 26.91 48.16 -67.92
C ILE A 337 26.49 49.20 -68.98
N PRO A 338 27.44 49.85 -69.68
CA PRO A 338 27.07 50.76 -70.73
C PRO A 338 26.32 49.97 -71.82
N VAL A 339 25.06 50.36 -72.02
CA VAL A 339 24.29 49.84 -73.16
C VAL A 339 24.91 50.43 -74.41
N PRO A 340 25.40 49.62 -75.35
CA PRO A 340 25.92 50.12 -76.59
C PRO A 340 24.73 50.61 -77.50
N SER A 341 24.23 51.84 -77.25
CA SER A 341 23.08 52.38 -77.96
C SER A 341 23.42 52.80 -79.39
N ASN A 342 24.70 52.74 -79.76
CA ASN A 342 25.07 53.23 -81.09
C ASN A 342 25.63 52.12 -82.03
N PHE A 343 25.85 50.93 -81.50
CA PHE A 343 26.42 49.89 -82.36
C PHE A 343 25.45 49.30 -83.39
N PHE A 344 24.18 49.30 -83.11
CA PHE A 344 23.15 48.84 -84.04
C PHE A 344 22.72 49.84 -85.07
N LYS A 345 22.97 51.13 -84.89
CA LYS A 345 22.57 52.17 -85.85
C LYS A 345 23.52 52.21 -87.03
N ASP A 346 24.81 52.01 -86.80
CA ASP A 346 25.83 52.00 -87.86
C ASP A 346 25.85 50.68 -88.69
N VAL A 347 25.29 49.59 -88.14
CA VAL A 347 25.19 48.32 -88.83
C VAL A 347 23.98 48.21 -89.74
N MET A 348 22.91 49.05 -89.51
CA MET A 348 21.75 49.03 -90.41
C MET A 348 21.87 49.97 -91.62
N GLU A 349 22.82 50.90 -91.60
CA GLU A 349 23.00 51.82 -92.75
C GLU A 349 23.98 51.33 -93.86
N ASN A 350 24.74 50.26 -93.58
CA ASN A 350 25.65 49.64 -94.61
C ASN A 350 25.15 48.23 -95.00
N ASN A 351 24.41 48.19 -96.12
CA ASN A 351 23.97 46.99 -96.79
C ASN A 351 25.19 46.24 -97.42
N ASN A 352 25.94 45.51 -96.60
CA ASN A 352 26.94 44.57 -97.09
C ASN A 352 26.83 43.24 -96.40
N GLU A 353 26.22 42.25 -97.04
CA GLU A 353 26.02 40.85 -96.66
C GLU A 353 27.26 40.07 -96.24
N SER A 354 28.45 40.66 -96.41
CA SER A 354 29.70 39.96 -96.11
C SER A 354 30.21 40.05 -94.68
N PHE A 355 29.53 40.88 -93.78
CA PHE A 355 30.02 41.14 -92.45
C PHE A 355 29.51 40.12 -91.45
N PHE A 356 28.33 39.52 -91.69
CA PHE A 356 27.76 38.53 -90.76
C PHE A 356 28.41 37.10 -90.78
N ARG A 357 29.20 36.84 -91.79
CA ARG A 357 29.86 35.51 -91.91
C ARG A 357 31.11 35.31 -91.02
N LYS A 358 31.58 36.37 -90.36
CA LYS A 358 32.82 36.28 -89.53
C LYS A 358 32.55 36.34 -87.97
N LEU A 359 31.29 36.37 -87.52
CA LEU A 359 31.01 36.55 -86.12
C LEU A 359 30.64 35.24 -85.41
N TYR A 360 30.52 34.17 -86.02
CA TYR A 360 30.22 32.89 -85.36
C TYR A 360 31.20 31.78 -85.80
N VAL A 361 32.17 31.47 -84.93
CA VAL A 361 32.96 30.22 -84.98
C VAL A 361 32.35 29.36 -83.87
N PRO A 362 31.71 28.22 -84.23
CA PRO A 362 31.23 27.30 -83.16
C PRO A 362 32.49 26.65 -82.53
N PRO A 363 32.51 26.54 -81.18
CA PRO A 363 33.59 25.77 -80.56
C PRO A 363 33.42 24.32 -80.90
N GLU A 364 34.52 23.68 -81.25
CA GLU A 364 34.63 22.23 -81.46
C GLU A 364 34.19 21.52 -80.18
N GLU A 365 33.21 20.62 -80.31
CA GLU A 365 32.81 19.70 -79.26
C GLU A 365 33.97 18.72 -79.01
N GLN A 366 34.63 18.86 -77.90
CA GLN A 366 35.43 17.77 -77.31
C GLN A 366 34.50 16.81 -76.59
N GLU A 367 34.14 15.71 -77.26
CA GLU A 367 33.61 14.51 -76.63
C GLU A 367 34.69 13.93 -75.75
N ASN A 368 34.45 13.97 -74.42
CA ASN A 368 34.92 12.95 -73.46
C ASN A 368 34.38 13.32 -72.01
N CYS A 369 33.12 13.03 -71.76
CA CYS A 369 32.63 12.88 -70.40
C CYS A 369 32.32 11.40 -70.17
N THR A 370 33.15 10.71 -69.45
CA THR A 370 32.89 9.37 -68.89
C THR A 370 32.07 9.51 -67.58
N VAL A 371 30.82 9.09 -67.63
CA VAL A 371 29.96 9.03 -66.45
C VAL A 371 30.25 7.73 -65.69
N THR A 372 30.87 7.79 -64.56
CA THR A 372 31.02 6.66 -63.61
C THR A 372 29.85 6.64 -62.66
N VAL A 373 28.99 5.62 -62.73
CA VAL A 373 27.90 5.35 -61.79
C VAL A 373 28.50 4.74 -60.52
N VAL A 374 28.44 5.45 -59.41
CA VAL A 374 28.79 4.93 -58.10
C VAL A 374 27.54 4.26 -57.53
N LYS A 375 27.58 2.93 -57.35
CA LYS A 375 26.55 2.16 -56.64
C LYS A 375 26.64 2.48 -55.16
N ASP A 376 25.49 2.82 -54.55
CA ASP A 376 25.31 3.02 -53.11
C ASP A 376 25.79 1.83 -52.28
N ALA A 377 26.67 2.11 -51.34
CA ALA A 377 27.10 1.18 -50.31
C ALA A 377 26.04 1.00 -49.26
N GLN A 378 25.65 -0.21 -48.98
CA GLN A 378 24.74 -0.65 -47.97
C GLN A 378 25.15 -0.18 -46.56
N THR A 379 24.22 0.40 -45.86
CA THR A 379 24.31 0.74 -44.42
C THR A 379 24.33 -0.55 -43.60
N ILE A 380 25.45 -0.87 -42.99
CA ILE A 380 25.58 -1.91 -41.97
C ILE A 380 25.16 -1.30 -40.63
N LYS A 381 24.13 -1.86 -40.00
CA LYS A 381 23.82 -1.64 -38.60
C LYS A 381 24.82 -2.37 -37.72
N PRO A 382 25.37 -1.80 -36.66
CA PRO A 382 25.97 -2.58 -35.59
C PRO A 382 24.89 -2.89 -34.54
N ASP A 383 24.65 -4.16 -34.29
CA ASP A 383 24.11 -4.69 -33.04
C ASP A 383 25.22 -4.61 -31.97
N CYS A 384 24.87 -3.98 -30.84
CA CYS A 384 25.31 -4.35 -29.50
C CYS A 384 24.34 -3.70 -28.48
#